data_4f6df3686765ea58051f38ad138b598d
#
_entry.id   4f6df3686765ea58051f38ad138b598d
#
_cell.length_a   1.000
_cell.length_b   1.000
_cell.length_c   1.000
_cell.angle_alpha   90.00
_cell.angle_beta   90.00
_cell.angle_gamma   90.00
#
_symmetry.space_group_name_H-M   'P 1'
#
loop_
_entity.id
_entity.type
_entity.pdbx_description
1 polymer ?
#
loop_
_entity_poly.entity_id
_entity_poly.type
_entity_poly.pdbx_seq_one_letter_code
_entity_poly.pdbx_strand_id
1 'polypeptide(L)'
;PFVPVDFREYRDIYVFCDSDPIGYYLNAQRIRYHSVEDGLNSLVHVDAARYDNRGCFGVKAFLASMNLIFIQNGYSKYCIDVEVNQIEGIRYPIKKHREVPRAQLFESLTQDEKDIIVDVFVQGKERLLRNIESVENKKNYLILTEPLCDLETRKRIFSDLVECYQEEANICIKPHPRDELEYESIFPELLVLE
;
A
#
# COMPACT_ATOMS: atom_id res chain seq x y z
N PRO A 1 15.09 -6.23 21.91
CA PRO A 1 14.56 -5.35 22.95
C PRO A 1 13.59 -4.37 22.32
N PHE A 2 12.34 -4.37 22.82
CA PHE A 2 11.36 -3.35 22.46
C PHE A 2 11.84 -2.02 23.07
N VAL A 3 12.11 -1.03 22.22
CA VAL A 3 12.29 0.34 22.68
C VAL A 3 10.88 0.94 22.79
N PRO A 4 10.43 1.31 23.99
CA PRO A 4 9.14 1.96 24.13
C PRO A 4 9.19 3.32 23.43
N VAL A 5 8.26 3.53 22.48
CA VAL A 5 8.11 4.83 21.77
C VAL A 5 7.05 5.63 22.52
N ASP A 6 7.41 6.80 23.04
CA ASP A 6 6.42 7.77 23.52
C ASP A 6 5.93 8.63 22.36
N PHE A 7 4.77 8.32 21.82
CA PHE A 7 4.16 9.05 20.71
C PHE A 7 3.86 10.52 21.03
N ARG A 8 3.84 10.92 22.31
CA ARG A 8 3.61 12.32 22.70
C ARG A 8 4.80 13.23 22.44
N GLU A 9 5.99 12.65 22.22
CA GLU A 9 7.20 13.40 21.85
C GLU A 9 7.18 13.86 20.39
N TYR A 10 6.27 13.32 19.57
CA TYR A 10 6.17 13.65 18.15
C TYR A 10 5.06 14.67 17.91
N ARG A 11 5.33 15.63 17.05
CA ARG A 11 4.39 16.67 16.66
C ARG A 11 3.29 16.11 15.74
N ASP A 12 3.70 15.34 14.76
CA ASP A 12 2.82 14.79 13.73
C ASP A 12 3.05 13.27 13.65
N ILE A 13 1.97 12.51 13.73
CA ILE A 13 2.00 11.05 13.72
C ILE A 13 1.17 10.58 12.54
N TYR A 14 1.81 9.82 11.66
CA TYR A 14 1.16 9.21 10.50
C TYR A 14 1.10 7.69 10.69
N VAL A 15 -0.07 7.12 10.46
CA VAL A 15 -0.27 5.66 10.52
C VAL A 15 -0.88 5.17 9.21
N PHE A 16 -0.29 4.12 8.64
CA PHE A 16 -0.90 3.44 7.50
C PHE A 16 -2.07 2.62 8.01
N CYS A 17 -3.27 2.98 7.60
CA CYS A 17 -4.51 2.33 8.01
C CYS A 17 -4.71 2.29 9.53
N ASP A 18 -5.64 3.09 10.06
CA ASP A 18 -5.93 3.13 11.49
C ASP A 18 -6.78 1.95 12.00
N SER A 19 -7.01 0.93 11.17
CA SER A 19 -7.65 -0.33 11.56
C SER A 19 -6.77 -1.22 12.43
N ASP A 20 -5.45 -0.99 12.41
CA ASP A 20 -4.47 -1.74 13.17
C ASP A 20 -4.49 -1.40 14.67
N PRO A 21 -3.88 -2.24 15.52
CA PRO A 21 -3.78 -1.98 16.96
C PRO A 21 -3.23 -0.60 17.30
N ILE A 22 -2.38 -0.03 16.44
CA ILE A 22 -1.80 1.29 16.64
C ILE A 22 -2.86 2.40 16.61
N GLY A 23 -3.80 2.38 15.67
CA GLY A 23 -4.90 3.35 15.60
C GLY A 23 -5.78 3.30 16.84
N TYR A 24 -6.12 2.09 17.29
CA TYR A 24 -6.84 1.88 18.53
C TYR A 24 -6.07 2.43 19.75
N TYR A 25 -4.77 2.13 19.85
CA TYR A 25 -3.90 2.60 20.93
C TYR A 25 -3.84 4.14 20.96
N LEU A 26 -3.57 4.79 19.83
CA LEU A 26 -3.50 6.25 19.75
C LEU A 26 -4.83 6.89 20.17
N ASN A 27 -5.95 6.32 19.71
CA ASN A 27 -7.28 6.79 20.11
C ASN A 27 -7.52 6.62 21.62
N ALA A 28 -7.17 5.46 22.20
CA ALA A 28 -7.31 5.20 23.63
C ALA A 28 -6.44 6.14 24.48
N GLN A 29 -5.24 6.45 24.01
CA GLN A 29 -4.33 7.41 24.65
C GLN A 29 -4.67 8.88 24.37
N ARG A 30 -5.69 9.15 23.58
CA ARG A 30 -6.12 10.50 23.16
C ARG A 30 -5.03 11.27 22.40
N ILE A 31 -4.22 10.55 21.66
CA ILE A 31 -3.15 11.12 20.82
C ILE A 31 -3.71 11.36 19.42
N ARG A 32 -3.50 12.57 18.89
CA ARG A 32 -3.94 12.92 17.53
C ARG A 32 -3.01 12.31 16.50
N TYR A 33 -3.57 11.86 15.38
CA TYR A 33 -2.82 11.23 14.30
C TYR A 33 -3.48 11.49 12.94
N HIS A 34 -2.70 11.34 11.90
CA HIS A 34 -3.13 11.28 10.51
C HIS A 34 -3.18 9.82 10.07
N SER A 35 -4.24 9.44 9.39
CA SER A 35 -4.33 8.11 8.77
C SER A 35 -3.94 8.22 7.30
N VAL A 36 -3.15 7.28 6.81
CA VAL A 36 -2.75 7.21 5.40
C VAL A 36 -3.36 5.94 4.81
N GLU A 37 -3.98 6.08 3.65
CA GLU A 37 -4.54 4.97 2.91
C GLU A 37 -3.46 3.93 2.55
N ASP A 38 -3.75 2.66 2.74
CA ASP A 38 -2.91 1.56 2.27
C ASP A 38 -3.24 1.24 0.81
N GLY A 39 -2.31 1.55 -0.07
CA GLY A 39 -2.50 1.40 -1.51
C GLY A 39 -3.67 2.22 -2.06
N LEU A 40 -4.63 1.57 -2.70
CA LEU A 40 -5.88 2.15 -3.22
C LEU A 40 -7.12 1.58 -2.52
N ASN A 41 -6.96 1.14 -1.28
CA ASN A 41 -8.00 0.43 -0.54
C ASN A 41 -9.33 1.20 -0.45
N SER A 42 -9.28 2.52 -0.32
CA SER A 42 -10.49 3.36 -0.26
C SER A 42 -11.32 3.34 -1.55
N LEU A 43 -10.70 3.07 -2.69
CA LEU A 43 -11.36 2.99 -4.01
C LEU A 43 -11.83 1.57 -4.32
N VAL A 44 -11.02 0.57 -3.98
CA VAL A 44 -11.22 -0.82 -4.39
C VAL A 44 -12.11 -1.59 -3.44
N HIS A 45 -11.99 -1.32 -2.15
CA HIS A 45 -12.70 -2.08 -1.12
C HIS A 45 -13.91 -1.34 -0.55
N VAL A 46 -14.87 -2.10 -0.07
CA VAL A 46 -15.97 -1.55 0.72
C VAL A 46 -15.37 -0.98 2.02
N ASP A 47 -15.86 0.17 2.46
CA ASP A 47 -15.45 0.77 3.74
C ASP A 47 -15.61 -0.25 4.88
N ALA A 48 -14.49 -0.83 5.31
CA ALA A 48 -14.45 -1.85 6.36
C ALA A 48 -15.10 -1.36 7.66
N ALA A 49 -14.92 -0.08 8.00
CA ALA A 49 -15.54 0.49 9.19
C ALA A 49 -17.08 0.40 9.14
N ARG A 50 -17.68 0.62 7.97
CA ARG A 50 -19.14 0.48 7.78
C ARG A 50 -19.57 -0.98 7.75
N TYR A 51 -18.78 -1.83 7.14
CA TYR A 51 -19.07 -3.26 7.06
C TYR A 51 -19.05 -3.90 8.45
N ASP A 52 -18.01 -3.65 9.23
CA ASP A 52 -17.83 -4.21 10.57
C ASP A 52 -18.84 -3.65 11.58
N ASN A 53 -19.27 -2.41 11.38
CA ASN A 53 -20.21 -1.70 12.26
C ASN A 53 -21.62 -1.58 11.67
N ARG A 54 -21.99 -2.44 10.72
CA ARG A 54 -23.35 -2.49 10.15
C ARG A 54 -24.40 -2.58 11.26
N GLY A 55 -25.57 -2.04 10.99
CA GLY A 55 -26.59 -1.82 12.00
C GLY A 55 -26.34 -0.55 12.80
N CYS A 56 -27.18 0.47 12.58
CA CYS A 56 -27.11 1.77 13.23
C CYS A 56 -25.73 2.50 13.08
N PHE A 57 -25.05 2.30 11.93
CA PHE A 57 -23.72 2.88 11.71
C PHE A 57 -23.64 4.38 12.02
N GLY A 58 -24.65 5.16 11.64
CA GLY A 58 -24.68 6.60 11.93
C GLY A 58 -24.60 6.92 13.42
N VAL A 59 -25.30 6.15 14.25
CA VAL A 59 -25.23 6.31 15.73
C VAL A 59 -23.84 5.94 16.23
N LYS A 60 -23.28 4.83 15.76
CA LYS A 60 -21.93 4.41 16.14
C LYS A 60 -20.87 5.44 15.72
N ALA A 61 -20.95 5.97 14.50
CA ALA A 61 -20.05 7.01 14.02
C ALA A 61 -20.15 8.30 14.87
N PHE A 62 -21.36 8.67 15.29
CA PHE A 62 -21.56 9.78 16.22
C PHE A 62 -20.91 9.50 17.58
N LEU A 63 -21.07 8.30 18.15
CA LEU A 63 -20.42 7.90 19.40
C LEU A 63 -18.89 7.90 19.25
N ALA A 64 -18.36 7.48 18.11
CA ALA A 64 -16.92 7.53 17.82
C ALA A 64 -16.40 8.97 17.76
N SER A 65 -17.17 9.90 17.19
CA SER A 65 -16.81 11.33 17.16
C SER A 65 -16.74 11.97 18.57
N MET A 66 -17.45 11.38 19.53
CA MET A 66 -17.39 11.78 20.96
C MET A 66 -16.33 10.99 21.76
N ASN A 67 -15.60 10.06 21.14
CA ASN A 67 -14.65 9.16 21.79
C ASN A 67 -15.30 8.20 22.83
N LEU A 68 -16.53 7.81 22.61
CA LEU A 68 -17.19 6.79 23.43
C LEU A 68 -16.91 5.38 22.91
N ILE A 69 -16.66 5.23 21.61
CA ILE A 69 -16.19 4.00 20.96
C ILE A 69 -15.11 4.34 19.94
N PHE A 70 -14.31 3.34 19.55
CA PHE A 70 -13.38 3.47 18.43
C PHE A 70 -14.01 2.90 17.16
N ILE A 71 -13.90 3.63 16.06
CA ILE A 71 -14.16 3.15 14.70
C ILE A 71 -13.01 3.62 13.81
N GLN A 72 -12.44 2.67 13.07
CA GLN A 72 -11.36 2.88 12.10
C GLN A 72 -11.77 3.72 10.88
N ASN A 73 -10.86 3.89 9.93
CA ASN A 73 -11.04 4.60 8.66
C ASN A 73 -11.45 6.07 8.86
N GLY A 74 -10.78 6.73 9.83
CA GLY A 74 -10.96 8.17 10.07
C GLY A 74 -12.19 8.55 10.89
N TYR A 75 -13.04 7.62 11.30
CA TYR A 75 -14.22 7.95 12.13
C TYR A 75 -13.86 8.29 13.57
N SER A 76 -12.68 7.88 14.05
CA SER A 76 -12.19 8.18 15.40
C SER A 76 -12.07 9.69 15.63
N LYS A 77 -12.39 10.14 16.86
CA LYS A 77 -12.25 11.54 17.28
C LYS A 77 -10.83 12.08 17.11
N TYR A 78 -9.82 11.26 17.36
CA TYR A 78 -8.41 11.66 17.37
C TYR A 78 -7.72 11.51 16.02
N CYS A 79 -8.34 10.85 15.03
CA CYS A 79 -7.92 10.95 13.64
C CYS A 79 -8.19 12.36 13.12
N ILE A 80 -7.14 13.06 12.70
CA ILE A 80 -7.20 14.44 12.19
C ILE A 80 -7.79 14.43 10.78
N ASP A 81 -7.16 13.67 9.91
CA ASP A 81 -7.54 13.46 8.52
C ASP A 81 -7.16 12.05 8.04
N VAL A 82 -7.65 11.68 6.89
CA VAL A 82 -7.30 10.46 6.17
C VAL A 82 -6.77 10.86 4.80
N GLU A 83 -5.48 10.68 4.60
CA GLU A 83 -4.85 10.91 3.31
C GLU A 83 -5.17 9.79 2.35
N VAL A 84 -5.83 10.13 1.26
CA VAL A 84 -6.21 9.22 0.18
C VAL A 84 -5.61 9.68 -1.13
N ASN A 85 -5.29 8.75 -2.02
CA ASN A 85 -4.74 9.09 -3.32
C ASN A 85 -5.71 9.90 -4.18
N GLN A 86 -7.00 9.57 -4.10
CA GLN A 86 -8.08 10.22 -4.86
C GLN A 86 -9.38 10.11 -4.07
N ILE A 87 -10.14 11.20 -4.01
CA ILE A 87 -11.47 11.21 -3.36
C ILE A 87 -12.56 10.76 -4.33
N GLU A 88 -12.42 11.15 -5.62
CA GLU A 88 -13.36 10.74 -6.65
C GLU A 88 -13.38 9.21 -6.80
N GLY A 89 -14.56 8.63 -6.75
CA GLY A 89 -14.74 7.16 -6.79
C GLY A 89 -14.86 6.50 -5.41
N ILE A 90 -14.52 7.18 -4.31
CA ILE A 90 -14.77 6.65 -2.96
C ILE A 90 -16.27 6.56 -2.73
N ARG A 91 -16.75 5.36 -2.45
CA ARG A 91 -18.18 5.10 -2.28
C ARG A 91 -18.82 5.85 -1.10
N TYR A 92 -18.07 6.07 -0.04
CA TYR A 92 -18.51 6.74 1.18
C TYR A 92 -17.48 7.78 1.65
N PRO A 93 -17.32 8.91 0.93
CA PRO A 93 -16.38 9.93 1.33
C PRO A 93 -16.79 10.54 2.67
N ILE A 94 -15.81 10.82 3.52
CA ILE A 94 -15.99 11.51 4.79
C ILE A 94 -15.30 12.87 4.77
N LYS A 95 -15.74 13.78 5.65
CA LYS A 95 -15.17 15.15 5.72
C LYS A 95 -13.69 15.22 6.04
N LYS A 96 -13.12 14.13 6.59
CA LYS A 96 -11.71 14.03 6.94
C LYS A 96 -10.85 13.51 5.79
N HIS A 97 -11.42 13.03 4.68
CA HIS A 97 -10.63 12.66 3.53
C HIS A 97 -9.89 13.88 2.98
N ARG A 98 -8.58 13.74 2.81
CA ARG A 98 -7.69 14.71 2.19
C ARG A 98 -7.03 14.03 0.99
N GLU A 99 -7.25 14.58 -0.18
CA GLU A 99 -6.63 14.05 -1.39
C GLU A 99 -5.14 14.41 -1.44
N VAL A 100 -4.31 13.39 -1.59
CA VAL A 100 -2.86 13.50 -1.75
C VAL A 100 -2.44 12.57 -2.89
N PRO A 101 -2.47 13.05 -4.15
CA PRO A 101 -2.14 12.25 -5.33
C PRO A 101 -0.65 11.86 -5.29
N ARG A 102 -0.36 10.61 -4.97
CA ARG A 102 1.02 10.13 -4.73
C ARG A 102 1.91 10.22 -5.96
N ALA A 103 1.35 10.01 -7.15
CA ALA A 103 2.10 10.18 -8.40
C ALA A 103 2.60 11.62 -8.55
N GLN A 104 1.72 12.61 -8.35
CA GLN A 104 2.10 14.03 -8.41
C GLN A 104 3.09 14.40 -7.31
N LEU A 105 2.90 13.85 -6.10
CA LEU A 105 3.85 14.06 -5.01
C LEU A 105 5.24 13.55 -5.39
N PHE A 106 5.34 12.33 -5.94
CA PHE A 106 6.60 11.76 -6.40
C PHE A 106 7.22 12.57 -7.55
N GLU A 107 6.41 13.02 -8.51
CA GLU A 107 6.87 13.86 -9.61
C GLU A 107 7.45 15.20 -9.12
N SER A 108 6.91 15.76 -8.04
CA SER A 108 7.36 17.02 -7.45
C SER A 108 8.70 16.94 -6.69
N LEU A 109 9.18 15.74 -6.40
CA LEU A 109 10.46 15.54 -5.74
C LEU A 109 11.61 15.95 -6.65
N THR A 110 12.66 16.50 -6.06
CA THR A 110 13.94 16.74 -6.74
C THR A 110 14.58 15.43 -7.17
N GLN A 111 15.52 15.48 -8.11
CA GLN A 111 16.23 14.28 -8.55
C GLN A 111 16.99 13.62 -7.41
N ASP A 112 17.66 14.42 -6.55
CA ASP A 112 18.38 13.90 -5.39
C ASP A 112 17.47 13.15 -4.42
N GLU A 113 16.26 13.67 -4.17
CA GLU A 113 15.26 12.98 -3.32
C GLU A 113 14.77 11.67 -3.96
N LYS A 114 14.54 11.67 -5.28
CA LYS A 114 14.19 10.45 -6.03
C LYS A 114 15.30 9.41 -5.97
N ASP A 115 16.54 9.84 -6.13
CA ASP A 115 17.71 8.96 -6.06
C ASP A 115 17.86 8.34 -4.67
N ILE A 116 17.66 9.12 -3.59
CA ILE A 116 17.63 8.59 -2.22
C ILE A 116 16.54 7.52 -2.06
N ILE A 117 15.33 7.78 -2.54
CA ILE A 117 14.23 6.81 -2.46
C ILE A 117 14.60 5.53 -3.22
N VAL A 118 15.12 5.66 -4.44
CA VAL A 118 15.53 4.51 -5.23
C VAL A 118 16.65 3.72 -4.56
N ASP A 119 17.66 4.39 -4.02
CA ASP A 119 18.79 3.73 -3.36
C ASP A 119 18.39 3.01 -2.06
N VAL A 120 17.37 3.51 -1.36
CA VAL A 120 16.87 2.90 -0.12
C VAL A 120 15.94 1.71 -0.41
N PHE A 121 15.06 1.85 -1.39
CA PHE A 121 13.96 0.88 -1.60
C PHE A 121 14.18 -0.09 -2.77
N VAL A 122 15.08 0.21 -3.71
CA VAL A 122 15.34 -0.68 -4.85
C VAL A 122 16.61 -1.46 -4.62
N GLN A 123 16.47 -2.63 -4.04
CA GLN A 123 17.60 -3.56 -3.91
C GLN A 123 17.99 -4.09 -5.28
N GLY A 124 19.29 -4.23 -5.53
CA GLY A 124 19.78 -4.74 -6.82
C GLY A 124 19.59 -3.78 -8.01
N LYS A 125 19.48 -2.46 -7.78
CA LYS A 125 19.32 -1.41 -8.79
C LYS A 125 20.21 -1.62 -10.03
N GLU A 126 21.51 -1.90 -9.82
CA GLU A 126 22.43 -2.10 -10.95
C GLU A 126 22.10 -3.34 -11.79
N ARG A 127 21.61 -4.42 -11.15
CA ARG A 127 21.18 -5.62 -11.86
C ARG A 127 19.94 -5.32 -12.70
N LEU A 128 18.98 -4.56 -12.13
CA LEU A 128 17.77 -4.12 -12.83
C LEU A 128 18.12 -3.24 -14.03
N LEU A 129 18.97 -2.24 -13.86
CA LEU A 129 19.37 -1.34 -14.93
C LEU A 129 20.07 -2.07 -16.06
N ARG A 130 21.02 -2.95 -15.76
CA ARG A 130 21.68 -3.79 -16.77
C ARG A 130 20.69 -4.67 -17.53
N ASN A 131 19.68 -5.22 -16.85
CA ASN A 131 18.65 -6.03 -17.52
C ASN A 131 17.81 -5.17 -18.49
N ILE A 132 17.38 -3.98 -18.04
CA ILE A 132 16.60 -3.06 -18.87
C ILE A 132 17.40 -2.61 -20.10
N GLU A 133 18.68 -2.29 -19.92
CA GLU A 133 19.57 -1.81 -21.00
C GLU A 133 20.01 -2.93 -21.95
N SER A 134 20.02 -4.18 -21.49
CA SER A 134 20.48 -5.34 -22.31
C SER A 134 19.52 -5.73 -23.41
N VAL A 135 18.27 -5.26 -23.38
CA VAL A 135 17.24 -5.66 -24.33
C VAL A 135 16.79 -4.42 -25.13
N GLU A 136 17.40 -4.25 -26.31
CA GLU A 136 17.00 -3.19 -27.25
C GLU A 136 15.66 -3.54 -27.93
N ASN A 137 14.86 -2.52 -28.16
CA ASN A 137 13.60 -2.56 -28.92
C ASN A 137 12.43 -3.36 -28.32
N LYS A 138 12.53 -3.83 -27.07
CA LYS A 138 11.39 -4.42 -26.34
C LYS A 138 10.87 -3.45 -25.27
N LYS A 139 9.60 -3.57 -24.95
CA LYS A 139 9.02 -2.89 -23.78
C LYS A 139 9.49 -3.59 -22.50
N ASN A 140 9.68 -2.84 -21.41
CA ASN A 140 9.95 -3.41 -20.11
C ASN A 140 8.64 -3.60 -19.33
N TYR A 141 8.34 -4.84 -18.95
CA TYR A 141 7.17 -5.19 -18.15
C TYR A 141 7.61 -5.68 -16.77
N LEU A 142 7.03 -5.09 -15.75
CA LEU A 142 7.21 -5.53 -14.36
C LEU A 142 5.94 -6.24 -13.91
N ILE A 143 6.05 -7.54 -13.63
CA ILE A 143 4.97 -8.32 -13.03
C ILE A 143 5.11 -8.23 -11.51
N LEU A 144 4.14 -7.60 -10.85
CA LEU A 144 4.00 -7.64 -9.40
C LEU A 144 3.11 -8.83 -9.04
N THR A 145 3.65 -9.77 -8.26
CA THR A 145 2.86 -10.93 -7.86
C THR A 145 2.01 -10.63 -6.63
N GLU A 146 0.98 -11.42 -6.43
CA GLU A 146 0.09 -11.32 -5.25
C GLU A 146 -0.36 -12.72 -4.85
N PRO A 147 -0.34 -13.09 -3.55
CA PRO A 147 -0.76 -14.41 -3.08
C PRO A 147 -2.30 -14.55 -3.05
N LEU A 148 -2.96 -14.38 -4.22
CA LEU A 148 -4.41 -14.33 -4.36
C LEU A 148 -5.11 -15.70 -4.32
N CYS A 149 -4.39 -16.78 -4.60
CA CYS A 149 -4.94 -18.13 -4.72
C CYS A 149 -3.91 -19.20 -4.33
N ASP A 150 -4.26 -20.47 -4.47
CA ASP A 150 -3.34 -21.58 -4.24
C ASP A 150 -2.11 -21.53 -5.19
N LEU A 151 -1.04 -22.18 -4.78
CA LEU A 151 0.25 -22.13 -5.47
C LEU A 151 0.20 -22.65 -6.91
N GLU A 152 -0.56 -23.71 -7.16
CA GLU A 152 -0.69 -24.33 -8.48
C GLU A 152 -1.41 -23.39 -9.47
N THR A 153 -2.53 -22.83 -9.04
CA THR A 153 -3.29 -21.85 -9.83
C THR A 153 -2.46 -20.61 -10.09
N ARG A 154 -1.72 -20.13 -9.09
CA ARG A 154 -0.85 -18.94 -9.20
C ARG A 154 0.28 -19.19 -10.18
N LYS A 155 0.96 -20.33 -10.08
CA LYS A 155 2.01 -20.73 -11.02
C LYS A 155 1.48 -20.71 -12.46
N ARG A 156 0.31 -21.29 -12.70
CA ARG A 156 -0.32 -21.27 -14.02
C ARG A 156 -0.60 -19.86 -14.52
N ILE A 157 -1.21 -19.00 -13.68
CA ILE A 157 -1.51 -17.60 -14.06
C ILE A 157 -0.25 -16.86 -14.50
N PHE A 158 0.83 -16.95 -13.73
CA PHE A 158 2.06 -16.25 -14.08
C PHE A 158 2.79 -16.90 -15.25
N SER A 159 2.70 -18.21 -15.43
CA SER A 159 3.20 -18.88 -16.64
C SER A 159 2.46 -18.40 -17.90
N ASP A 160 1.14 -18.34 -17.85
CA ASP A 160 0.32 -17.85 -18.97
C ASP A 160 0.63 -16.36 -19.29
N LEU A 161 0.87 -15.53 -18.26
CA LEU A 161 1.25 -14.13 -18.45
C LEU A 161 2.64 -14.01 -19.11
N VAL A 162 3.62 -14.76 -18.63
CA VAL A 162 4.97 -14.75 -19.19
C VAL A 162 4.93 -15.23 -20.65
N GLU A 163 4.28 -16.36 -20.93
CA GLU A 163 4.11 -16.88 -22.28
C GLU A 163 3.46 -15.87 -23.23
N CYS A 164 2.46 -15.14 -22.73
CA CYS A 164 1.72 -14.16 -23.53
C CYS A 164 2.60 -12.97 -23.98
N TYR A 165 3.56 -12.55 -23.13
CA TYR A 165 4.29 -11.29 -23.37
C TYR A 165 5.79 -11.43 -23.62
N GLN A 166 6.41 -12.59 -23.45
CA GLN A 166 7.85 -12.77 -23.56
C GLN A 166 8.44 -12.44 -24.95
N GLU A 167 7.64 -12.57 -25.99
CA GLU A 167 8.09 -12.28 -27.35
C GLU A 167 8.21 -10.75 -27.60
N GLU A 168 7.33 -9.95 -27.01
CA GLU A 168 7.26 -8.50 -27.24
C GLU A 168 7.89 -7.66 -26.12
N ALA A 169 8.10 -8.25 -24.96
CA ALA A 169 8.56 -7.54 -23.78
C ALA A 169 9.76 -8.19 -23.11
N ASN A 170 10.57 -7.35 -22.46
CA ASN A 170 11.52 -7.74 -21.43
C ASN A 170 10.77 -7.80 -20.09
N ILE A 171 10.65 -8.99 -19.52
CA ILE A 171 9.83 -9.22 -18.34
C ILE A 171 10.71 -9.33 -17.09
N CYS A 172 10.38 -8.54 -16.09
CA CYS A 172 10.90 -8.66 -14.73
C CYS A 172 9.77 -9.07 -13.79
N ILE A 173 10.06 -9.91 -12.80
CA ILE A 173 9.09 -10.32 -11.78
C ILE A 173 9.53 -9.76 -10.42
N LYS A 174 8.62 -9.10 -9.71
CA LYS A 174 8.80 -8.70 -8.30
C LYS A 174 7.81 -9.48 -7.45
N PRO A 175 8.30 -10.50 -6.74
CA PRO A 175 7.46 -11.27 -5.84
C PRO A 175 6.90 -10.43 -4.70
N HIS A 176 5.66 -10.72 -4.32
CA HIS A 176 5.11 -10.18 -3.09
C HIS A 176 5.86 -10.77 -1.88
N PRO A 177 6.17 -10.01 -0.81
CA PRO A 177 6.94 -10.50 0.34
C PRO A 177 6.37 -11.74 1.06
N ARG A 178 5.09 -12.03 0.86
CA ARG A 178 4.40 -13.22 1.40
C ARG A 178 4.17 -14.30 0.34
N ASP A 179 4.73 -14.16 -0.85
CA ASP A 179 4.59 -15.18 -1.88
C ASP A 179 5.56 -16.34 -1.62
N GLU A 180 5.08 -17.55 -1.71
CA GLU A 180 5.83 -18.78 -1.43
C GLU A 180 6.29 -19.47 -2.72
N LEU A 181 6.01 -18.89 -3.90
CA LEU A 181 6.49 -19.44 -5.16
C LEU A 181 7.95 -19.05 -5.42
N GLU A 182 8.75 -20.06 -5.78
CA GLU A 182 10.14 -19.89 -6.17
C GLU A 182 10.25 -19.48 -7.66
N TYR A 183 9.99 -18.19 -7.93
CA TYR A 183 9.93 -17.66 -9.30
C TYR A 183 11.22 -17.84 -10.09
N GLU A 184 12.39 -17.74 -9.45
CA GLU A 184 13.68 -17.99 -10.10
C GLU A 184 13.82 -19.44 -10.62
N SER A 185 13.21 -20.40 -9.91
CA SER A 185 13.19 -21.80 -10.35
C SER A 185 12.18 -22.06 -11.45
N ILE A 186 11.09 -21.30 -11.49
CA ILE A 186 10.03 -21.44 -12.50
C ILE A 186 10.43 -20.74 -13.81
N PHE A 187 11.08 -19.58 -13.71
CA PHE A 187 11.46 -18.72 -14.83
C PHE A 187 12.94 -18.35 -14.74
N PRO A 188 13.86 -19.30 -14.95
CA PRO A 188 15.30 -19.07 -14.77
C PRO A 188 15.90 -18.06 -15.76
N GLU A 189 15.21 -17.78 -16.85
CA GLU A 189 15.60 -16.79 -17.87
C GLU A 189 15.14 -15.34 -17.55
N LEU A 190 14.24 -15.17 -16.58
CA LEU A 190 13.72 -13.85 -16.23
C LEU A 190 14.49 -13.25 -15.04
N LEU A 191 14.49 -11.92 -14.99
CA LEU A 191 14.96 -11.21 -13.80
C LEU A 191 13.88 -11.25 -12.72
N VAL A 192 14.18 -11.91 -11.62
CA VAL A 192 13.38 -11.88 -10.40
C VAL A 192 14.03 -10.90 -9.42
N LEU A 193 13.26 -9.96 -8.92
CA LEU A 193 13.68 -8.92 -7.97
C LEU A 193 13.38 -9.37 -6.54
N GLU A 194 14.32 -9.14 -5.62
CA GLU A 194 14.14 -9.41 -4.19
C GLU A 194 13.28 -8.34 -3.49
#